data_23f813f4dff26bb3e15bd6e166308801
#
_entry.id   23f813f4dff26bb3e15bd6e166308801
#
_cell.length_a   1.000
_cell.length_b   1.000
_cell.length_c   1.000
_cell.angle_alpha   90.00
_cell.angle_beta   90.00
_cell.angle_gamma   90.00
#
_symmetry.space_group_name_H-M   'P 1'
#
loop_
_entity.id
_entity.type
_entity.pdbx_description
1 polymer ?
#
loop_
_entity_poly.entity_id
_entity_poly.type
_entity_poly.pdbx_seq_one_letter_code
_entity_poly.pdbx_strand_id
1 'polypeptide(L)'
;SSAASDVYKRQGMYNIGVTRELYIFECLINNVMEIVKKAGAWIPFYIMTSDKNYDDTTAFLKEKNYFGYNAEYIHFFKQEMAPSVDYNGKLLMEAPDHLSLSPNGNGGWFSSLCRYGYDKQMKEAGVEWLTAFAVDNVLQRINDPAFVGAVIDSGCDCGGMVVRKADPNERVGVLCTEDGKPSIVEYYEMTDDMIHLKDENGNLLYNFGVILNYLFRVDKLMAIAEKSLPLHVVEKKVPYIDENGTEHKPETPNAYKFETLILDMVYMMDNSLPFEVDREKEFAPVKNATGTDCLLYTSPSPRDKRQS
;
A
#
# COMPACT_ATOMS: atom_id res chain seq x y z
N SER A 1 -13.40 -12.90 -13.74
CA SER A 1 -14.49 -13.50 -12.94
C SER A 1 -14.83 -12.61 -11.74
N SER A 2 -16.08 -12.59 -11.31
CA SER A 2 -16.59 -11.72 -10.23
C SER A 2 -15.85 -11.89 -8.90
N ALA A 3 -15.36 -13.08 -8.57
CA ALA A 3 -14.66 -13.36 -7.33
C ALA A 3 -13.31 -12.62 -7.18
N ALA A 4 -12.54 -12.49 -8.25
CA ALA A 4 -11.26 -11.78 -8.18
C ALA A 4 -11.45 -10.26 -8.00
N SER A 5 -12.52 -9.68 -8.59
CA SER A 5 -12.83 -8.27 -8.41
C SER A 5 -13.33 -7.95 -6.99
N ASP A 6 -13.97 -8.89 -6.31
CA ASP A 6 -14.48 -8.72 -4.96
C ASP A 6 -13.36 -8.80 -3.91
N VAL A 7 -12.36 -9.66 -4.11
CA VAL A 7 -11.16 -9.70 -3.25
C VAL A 7 -10.46 -8.35 -3.29
N TYR A 8 -10.24 -7.78 -4.48
CA TYR A 8 -9.54 -6.50 -4.62
C TYR A 8 -10.33 -5.30 -4.06
N LYS A 9 -11.65 -5.29 -4.20
CA LYS A 9 -12.49 -4.18 -3.72
C LYS A 9 -12.72 -4.18 -2.21
N ARG A 10 -12.64 -5.35 -1.56
CA ARG A 10 -12.96 -5.56 -0.13
C ARG A 10 -11.83 -6.30 0.59
N GLN A 11 -10.61 -6.07 0.21
CA GLN A 11 -9.44 -6.85 0.59
C GLN A 11 -9.30 -7.02 2.11
N GLY A 12 -9.41 -5.95 2.89
CA GLY A 12 -9.34 -6.02 4.35
C GLY A 12 -10.45 -6.84 5.01
N MET A 13 -11.62 -6.95 4.36
CA MET A 13 -12.78 -7.72 4.83
C MET A 13 -12.76 -9.18 4.35
N TYR A 14 -11.72 -9.59 3.60
CA TYR A 14 -11.63 -10.94 3.08
C TYR A 14 -11.31 -11.92 4.21
N ASN A 15 -12.08 -13.02 4.27
CA ASN A 15 -11.86 -14.09 5.23
C ASN A 15 -10.79 -15.04 4.69
N ILE A 16 -9.66 -15.10 5.37
CA ILE A 16 -8.50 -15.95 5.05
C ILE A 16 -8.42 -17.18 5.96
N GLY A 17 -9.35 -17.34 6.88
CA GLY A 17 -9.35 -18.42 7.85
C GLY A 17 -9.69 -19.78 7.23
N VAL A 18 -8.92 -20.80 7.61
CA VAL A 18 -9.13 -22.18 7.17
C VAL A 18 -9.98 -22.97 8.17
N THR A 19 -9.74 -22.75 9.46
CA THR A 19 -10.40 -23.50 10.56
C THR A 19 -11.38 -22.66 11.37
N ARG A 20 -11.28 -21.36 11.28
CA ARG A 20 -12.18 -20.37 11.87
C ARG A 20 -12.25 -19.15 10.97
N GLU A 21 -13.23 -18.29 11.15
CA GLU A 21 -13.19 -16.98 10.52
C GLU A 21 -11.97 -16.20 10.99
N LEU A 22 -11.23 -15.64 10.03
CA LEU A 22 -10.07 -14.78 10.24
C LEU A 22 -10.00 -13.79 9.09
N TYR A 23 -10.16 -12.53 9.39
CA TYR A 23 -10.20 -11.47 8.39
C TYR A 23 -8.84 -10.77 8.28
N ILE A 24 -8.52 -10.24 7.11
CA ILE A 24 -7.27 -9.49 6.91
C ILE A 24 -7.19 -8.31 7.87
N PHE A 25 -8.27 -7.53 8.03
CA PHE A 25 -8.30 -6.47 9.04
C PHE A 25 -8.08 -6.99 10.46
N GLU A 26 -8.61 -8.16 10.81
CA GLU A 26 -8.36 -8.78 12.12
C GLU A 26 -6.87 -9.03 12.35
N CYS A 27 -6.17 -9.57 11.35
CA CYS A 27 -4.74 -9.81 11.43
C CYS A 27 -3.95 -8.51 11.66
N LEU A 28 -4.23 -7.48 10.86
CA LEU A 28 -3.54 -6.19 10.93
C LEU A 28 -3.83 -5.47 12.25
N ILE A 29 -5.08 -5.43 12.68
CA ILE A 29 -5.47 -4.81 13.96
C ILE A 29 -4.85 -5.54 15.14
N ASN A 30 -4.83 -6.87 15.14
CA ASN A 30 -4.17 -7.64 16.19
C ASN A 30 -2.67 -7.35 16.26
N ASN A 31 -2.03 -7.16 15.11
CA ASN A 31 -0.61 -6.79 15.03
C ASN A 31 -0.35 -5.43 15.70
N VAL A 32 -1.15 -4.42 15.38
CA VAL A 32 -1.04 -3.09 16.04
C VAL A 32 -1.39 -3.19 17.53
N MET A 33 -2.37 -4.02 17.91
CA MET A 33 -2.77 -4.22 19.29
C MET A 33 -1.64 -4.78 20.17
N GLU A 34 -0.77 -5.61 19.62
CA GLU A 34 0.42 -6.09 20.35
C GLU A 34 1.36 -4.94 20.70
N ILE A 35 1.52 -3.97 19.81
CA ILE A 35 2.34 -2.79 20.06
C ILE A 35 1.66 -1.86 21.05
N VAL A 36 0.35 -1.64 20.96
CA VAL A 36 -0.44 -0.90 21.96
C VAL A 36 -0.23 -1.47 23.37
N LYS A 37 -0.29 -2.80 23.50
CA LYS A 37 -0.06 -3.46 24.81
C LYS A 37 1.37 -3.26 25.33
N LYS A 38 2.37 -3.32 24.44
CA LYS A 38 3.78 -3.10 24.81
C LYS A 38 4.06 -1.65 25.17
N ALA A 39 3.50 -0.71 24.42
CA ALA A 39 3.67 0.72 24.65
C ALA A 39 2.84 1.25 25.83
N GLY A 40 1.79 0.55 26.23
CA GLY A 40 0.84 1.02 27.25
C GLY A 40 0.01 2.22 26.82
N ALA A 41 -0.07 2.48 25.52
CA ALA A 41 -0.76 3.63 24.93
C ALA A 41 -1.45 3.24 23.61
N TRP A 42 -2.64 3.79 23.37
CA TRP A 42 -3.34 3.62 22.11
C TRP A 42 -2.63 4.37 20.97
N ILE A 43 -2.55 3.73 19.82
CA ILE A 43 -1.96 4.28 18.61
C ILE A 43 -3.09 4.70 17.68
N PRO A 44 -3.15 5.96 17.20
CA PRO A 44 -4.12 6.35 16.18
C PRO A 44 -3.96 5.51 14.91
N PHE A 45 -5.06 4.95 14.44
CA PHE A 45 -5.09 4.06 13.28
C PHE A 45 -5.98 4.67 12.19
N TYR A 46 -5.35 5.06 11.08
CA TYR A 46 -6.00 5.74 9.97
C TYR A 46 -6.23 4.78 8.82
N ILE A 47 -7.47 4.63 8.39
CA ILE A 47 -7.88 3.70 7.32
C ILE A 47 -8.32 4.50 6.10
N MET A 48 -7.51 4.47 5.05
CA MET A 48 -7.85 5.05 3.76
C MET A 48 -8.82 4.13 3.00
N THR A 49 -9.89 4.70 2.51
CA THR A 49 -10.92 4.03 1.71
C THR A 49 -11.15 4.77 0.40
N SER A 50 -12.00 4.23 -0.46
CA SER A 50 -12.53 4.93 -1.63
C SER A 50 -14.02 5.22 -1.44
N ASP A 51 -14.60 6.05 -2.28
CA ASP A 51 -16.07 6.27 -2.28
C ASP A 51 -16.84 4.96 -2.42
N LYS A 52 -16.28 4.00 -3.17
CA LYS A 52 -16.95 2.71 -3.47
C LYS A 52 -16.95 1.72 -2.31
N ASN A 53 -16.04 1.83 -1.34
CA ASN A 53 -15.91 0.86 -0.24
C ASN A 53 -15.95 1.47 1.16
N TYR A 54 -16.14 2.79 1.28
CA TYR A 54 -16.17 3.48 2.57
C TYR A 54 -17.25 2.94 3.49
N ASP A 55 -18.49 2.91 3.02
CA ASP A 55 -19.65 2.49 3.82
C ASP A 55 -19.55 1.01 4.22
N ASP A 56 -19.19 0.14 3.28
CA ASP A 56 -18.99 -1.29 3.55
C ASP A 56 -17.88 -1.52 4.58
N THR A 57 -16.76 -0.82 4.44
CA THR A 57 -15.59 -0.98 5.35
C THR A 57 -15.92 -0.50 6.76
N THR A 58 -16.55 0.67 6.86
CA THR A 58 -16.93 1.24 8.17
C THR A 58 -17.98 0.39 8.87
N ALA A 59 -19.01 -0.07 8.13
CA ALA A 59 -20.04 -0.95 8.67
C ALA A 59 -19.47 -2.29 9.14
N PHE A 60 -18.59 -2.89 8.35
CA PHE A 60 -17.93 -4.15 8.69
C PHE A 60 -17.10 -4.04 9.97
N LEU A 61 -16.22 -3.05 10.08
CA LEU A 61 -15.40 -2.88 11.26
C LEU A 61 -16.23 -2.59 12.51
N LYS A 62 -17.33 -1.83 12.37
CA LYS A 62 -18.27 -1.60 13.46
C LYS A 62 -19.00 -2.89 13.87
N GLU A 63 -19.46 -3.71 12.92
CA GLU A 63 -20.10 -5.01 13.16
C GLU A 63 -19.16 -5.96 13.92
N LYS A 64 -17.88 -5.99 13.53
CA LYS A 64 -16.84 -6.80 14.18
C LYS A 64 -16.29 -6.17 15.46
N ASN A 65 -16.92 -5.11 15.99
CA ASN A 65 -16.46 -4.37 17.17
C ASN A 65 -14.98 -4.01 17.08
N TYR A 66 -14.56 -3.57 15.88
CA TYR A 66 -13.17 -3.18 15.56
C TYR A 66 -12.12 -4.22 15.98
N PHE A 67 -12.50 -5.49 16.05
CA PHE A 67 -11.67 -6.59 16.53
C PHE A 67 -11.03 -6.32 17.91
N GLY A 68 -11.73 -5.56 18.76
CA GLY A 68 -11.30 -5.20 20.11
C GLY A 68 -10.39 -3.97 20.20
N TYR A 69 -10.10 -3.31 19.08
CA TYR A 69 -9.40 -2.02 19.11
C TYR A 69 -10.31 -0.90 19.66
N ASN A 70 -9.73 0.10 20.32
CA ASN A 70 -10.51 1.24 20.77
C ASN A 70 -11.00 2.08 19.59
N ALA A 71 -12.31 2.13 19.41
CA ALA A 71 -12.95 2.81 18.29
C ALA A 71 -12.63 4.32 18.20
N GLU A 72 -12.31 4.99 19.33
CA GLU A 72 -11.92 6.40 19.35
C GLU A 72 -10.59 6.66 18.65
N TYR A 73 -9.76 5.63 18.50
CA TYR A 73 -8.45 5.71 17.83
C TYR A 73 -8.47 5.19 16.40
N ILE A 74 -9.64 4.76 15.87
CA ILE A 74 -9.79 4.37 14.48
C ILE A 74 -10.45 5.50 13.69
N HIS A 75 -9.74 5.96 12.69
CA HIS A 75 -10.16 7.08 11.85
C HIS A 75 -10.27 6.65 10.39
N PHE A 76 -11.33 7.05 9.72
CA PHE A 76 -11.56 6.75 8.31
C PHE A 76 -11.45 8.03 7.48
N PHE A 77 -10.84 7.89 6.31
CA PHE A 77 -10.81 8.96 5.32
C PHE A 77 -10.87 8.37 3.91
N LYS A 78 -11.35 9.17 2.97
CA LYS A 78 -11.43 8.76 1.58
C LYS A 78 -10.24 9.28 0.80
N GLN A 79 -9.67 8.43 -0.05
CA GLN A 79 -8.64 8.83 -1.01
C GLN A 79 -9.20 9.77 -2.06
N GLU A 80 -8.34 10.56 -2.66
CA GLU A 80 -8.68 11.39 -3.79
C GLU A 80 -8.94 10.56 -5.03
N MET A 81 -9.82 11.08 -5.90
CA MET A 81 -10.18 10.46 -7.15
C MET A 81 -9.70 11.35 -8.30
N ALA A 82 -9.21 10.74 -9.38
CA ALA A 82 -8.80 11.42 -10.59
C ALA A 82 -9.70 11.02 -11.77
N PRO A 83 -10.03 11.94 -12.69
CA PRO A 83 -10.81 11.62 -13.86
C PRO A 83 -9.96 10.79 -14.85
N SER A 84 -10.64 9.89 -15.57
CA SER A 84 -10.05 9.19 -16.72
C SER A 84 -10.25 10.00 -17.99
N VAL A 85 -9.27 9.96 -18.88
CA VAL A 85 -9.35 10.63 -20.20
C VAL A 85 -9.10 9.62 -21.32
N ASP A 86 -9.70 9.87 -22.49
CA ASP A 86 -9.35 9.13 -23.70
C ASP A 86 -7.95 9.52 -24.22
N TYR A 87 -7.50 8.88 -25.30
CA TYR A 87 -6.20 9.17 -25.92
C TYR A 87 -6.07 10.58 -26.53
N ASN A 88 -7.18 11.31 -26.65
CA ASN A 88 -7.21 12.70 -27.11
C ASN A 88 -7.29 13.70 -25.95
N GLY A 89 -7.30 13.22 -24.70
CA GLY A 89 -7.42 14.04 -23.50
C GLY A 89 -8.86 14.44 -23.16
N LYS A 90 -9.88 13.88 -23.82
CA LYS A 90 -11.28 14.11 -23.48
C LYS A 90 -11.67 13.32 -22.24
N LEU A 91 -12.33 13.99 -21.30
CA LEU A 91 -12.86 13.35 -20.09
C LEU A 91 -13.88 12.25 -20.43
N LEU A 92 -13.74 11.10 -19.80
CA LEU A 92 -14.70 10.00 -19.92
C LEU A 92 -15.82 10.14 -18.90
N MET A 93 -17.03 9.75 -19.30
CA MET A 93 -18.21 9.76 -18.45
C MET A 93 -18.58 8.35 -18.02
N GLU A 94 -18.93 8.16 -16.75
CA GLU A 94 -19.47 6.89 -16.19
C GLU A 94 -21.02 6.89 -16.31
N ALA A 95 -21.63 8.06 -16.18
CA ALA A 95 -23.06 8.31 -16.39
C ALA A 95 -23.24 9.70 -17.07
N PRO A 96 -24.43 10.06 -17.54
CA PRO A 96 -24.66 11.33 -18.24
C PRO A 96 -24.21 12.59 -17.47
N ASP A 97 -24.22 12.53 -16.15
CA ASP A 97 -23.86 13.60 -15.22
C ASP A 97 -22.69 13.23 -14.29
N HIS A 98 -22.02 12.09 -14.53
CA HIS A 98 -20.92 11.60 -13.69
C HIS A 98 -19.67 11.33 -14.53
N LEU A 99 -18.55 11.93 -14.09
CA LEU A 99 -17.24 11.62 -14.65
C LEU A 99 -16.80 10.19 -14.27
N SER A 100 -16.13 9.53 -15.21
CA SER A 100 -15.43 8.29 -14.90
C SER A 100 -14.21 8.59 -14.03
N LEU A 101 -14.36 8.36 -12.74
CA LEU A 101 -13.34 8.60 -11.72
C LEU A 101 -12.67 7.30 -11.30
N SER A 102 -11.38 7.37 -11.00
CA SER A 102 -10.62 6.28 -10.40
C SER A 102 -9.74 6.81 -9.26
N PRO A 103 -9.37 5.95 -8.30
CA PRO A 103 -8.36 6.31 -7.32
C PRO A 103 -7.10 6.87 -7.98
N ASN A 104 -6.55 7.95 -7.41
CA ASN A 104 -5.35 8.61 -7.92
C ASN A 104 -4.03 7.95 -7.48
N GLY A 105 -4.07 6.66 -7.15
CA GLY A 105 -2.91 5.90 -6.67
C GLY A 105 -2.73 5.99 -5.16
N ASN A 106 -1.69 5.34 -4.66
CA ASN A 106 -1.40 5.26 -3.22
C ASN A 106 -0.51 6.39 -2.71
N GLY A 107 0.00 7.28 -3.57
CA GLY A 107 0.82 8.43 -3.15
C GLY A 107 0.02 9.55 -2.50
N GLY A 108 -1.27 9.70 -2.86
CA GLY A 108 -2.15 10.73 -2.30
C GLY A 108 -2.68 10.46 -0.88
N TRP A 109 -2.18 9.44 -0.18
CA TRP A 109 -2.69 9.07 1.13
C TRP A 109 -2.53 10.19 2.17
N PHE A 110 -1.38 10.85 2.19
CA PHE A 110 -1.09 11.87 3.20
C PHE A 110 -1.86 13.17 2.93
N SER A 111 -1.93 13.62 1.68
CA SER A 111 -2.75 14.77 1.30
C SER A 111 -4.23 14.55 1.59
N SER A 112 -4.72 13.35 1.30
CA SER A 112 -6.10 12.95 1.64
C SER A 112 -6.34 12.99 3.15
N LEU A 113 -5.42 12.47 3.96
CA LEU A 113 -5.47 12.50 5.42
C LEU A 113 -5.48 13.95 5.95
N CYS A 114 -4.66 14.84 5.41
CA CYS A 114 -4.63 16.26 5.75
C CYS A 114 -5.96 16.98 5.45
N ARG A 115 -6.63 16.63 4.35
CA ARG A 115 -7.97 17.19 4.03
C ARG A 115 -9.04 16.90 5.08
N TYR A 116 -8.90 15.79 5.80
CA TYR A 116 -9.76 15.45 6.93
C TYR A 116 -9.34 16.13 8.24
N GLY A 117 -8.24 16.93 8.23
CA GLY A 117 -7.73 17.66 9.40
C GLY A 117 -6.97 16.78 10.39
N TYR A 118 -6.62 15.55 10.02
CA TYR A 118 -5.88 14.65 10.89
C TYR A 118 -4.44 15.07 11.11
N ASP A 119 -3.85 15.85 10.19
CA ASP A 119 -2.54 16.50 10.37
C ASP A 119 -2.51 17.43 11.59
N LYS A 120 -3.59 18.19 11.83
CA LYS A 120 -3.73 19.07 12.99
C LYS A 120 -3.83 18.27 14.28
N GLN A 121 -4.64 17.21 14.27
CA GLN A 121 -4.77 16.30 15.42
C GLN A 121 -3.44 15.63 15.77
N MET A 122 -2.71 15.15 14.76
CA MET A 122 -1.37 14.58 14.96
C MET A 122 -0.39 15.58 15.55
N LYS A 123 -0.40 16.83 15.06
CA LYS A 123 0.45 17.90 15.59
C LYS A 123 0.11 18.21 17.05
N GLU A 124 -1.16 18.33 17.40
CA GLU A 124 -1.63 18.56 18.76
C GLU A 124 -1.25 17.40 19.70
N ALA A 125 -1.30 16.18 19.20
CA ALA A 125 -0.91 14.96 19.93
C ALA A 125 0.61 14.74 19.98
N GLY A 126 1.43 15.57 19.31
CA GLY A 126 2.88 15.43 19.28
C GLY A 126 3.37 14.22 18.51
N VAL A 127 2.63 13.78 17.49
CA VAL A 127 3.03 12.66 16.64
C VAL A 127 4.19 13.08 15.74
N GLU A 128 5.31 12.41 15.86
CA GLU A 128 6.53 12.68 15.10
C GLU A 128 6.72 11.73 13.91
N TRP A 129 6.18 10.54 13.98
CA TRP A 129 6.36 9.48 12.99
C TRP A 129 5.04 8.83 12.60
N LEU A 130 4.92 8.47 11.32
CA LEU A 130 3.79 7.73 10.76
C LEU A 130 4.26 6.49 10.02
N THR A 131 3.62 5.36 10.31
CA THR A 131 3.79 4.13 9.53
C THR A 131 2.70 4.05 8.45
N ALA A 132 3.11 3.93 7.21
CA ALA A 132 2.22 3.68 6.06
C ALA A 132 2.45 2.26 5.55
N PHE A 133 1.37 1.48 5.43
CA PHE A 133 1.46 0.09 5.02
C PHE A 133 0.27 -0.35 4.18
N ALA A 134 0.46 -1.41 3.38
CA ALA A 134 -0.59 -1.99 2.56
C ALA A 134 -1.43 -3.00 3.35
N VAL A 135 -2.71 -3.08 2.99
CA VAL A 135 -3.66 -4.00 3.61
C VAL A 135 -3.43 -5.46 3.21
N ASP A 136 -2.78 -5.72 2.09
CA ASP A 136 -2.63 -7.04 1.49
C ASP A 136 -1.63 -7.95 2.20
N ASN A 137 -0.60 -7.40 2.83
CA ASN A 137 0.41 -8.20 3.53
C ASN A 137 -0.02 -8.51 4.96
N VAL A 138 -0.56 -9.69 5.19
CA VAL A 138 -1.13 -10.10 6.48
C VAL A 138 -0.09 -10.46 7.55
N LEU A 139 1.17 -10.71 7.17
CA LEU A 139 2.24 -11.08 8.09
C LEU A 139 3.11 -9.90 8.52
N GLN A 140 2.98 -8.75 7.90
CA GLN A 140 3.84 -7.60 8.21
C GLN A 140 3.73 -7.19 9.68
N ARG A 141 4.85 -6.80 10.27
CA ARG A 141 4.89 -6.22 11.62
C ARG A 141 4.74 -4.72 11.53
N ILE A 142 3.55 -4.23 11.89
CA ILE A 142 3.23 -2.81 11.88
C ILE A 142 3.79 -2.18 13.15
N ASN A 143 4.51 -1.05 13.02
CA ASN A 143 5.16 -0.35 14.13
C ASN A 143 6.14 -1.23 14.93
N ASP A 144 6.86 -2.15 14.27
CA ASP A 144 7.88 -2.96 14.94
C ASP A 144 8.89 -2.05 15.67
N PRO A 145 9.07 -2.20 17.00
CA PRO A 145 9.96 -1.33 17.76
C PRO A 145 11.42 -1.37 17.29
N ALA A 146 11.89 -2.52 16.74
CA ALA A 146 13.23 -2.62 16.20
C ALA A 146 13.38 -1.80 14.92
N PHE A 147 12.39 -1.86 14.02
CA PHE A 147 12.36 -1.04 12.82
C PHE A 147 12.27 0.45 13.14
N VAL A 148 11.31 0.84 13.99
CA VAL A 148 11.13 2.24 14.40
C VAL A 148 12.40 2.77 15.06
N GLY A 149 12.99 2.03 15.99
CA GLY A 149 14.24 2.38 16.67
C GLY A 149 15.41 2.52 15.70
N ALA A 150 15.57 1.59 14.76
CA ALA A 150 16.63 1.64 13.75
C ALA A 150 16.54 2.87 12.85
N VAL A 151 15.33 3.25 12.40
CA VAL A 151 15.12 4.45 11.58
C VAL A 151 15.45 5.72 12.38
N ILE A 152 15.00 5.80 13.64
CA ILE A 152 15.29 6.96 14.49
C ILE A 152 16.79 7.07 14.76
N ASP A 153 17.46 5.98 15.16
CA ASP A 153 18.89 5.95 15.45
C ASP A 153 19.76 6.26 14.23
N SER A 154 19.32 5.88 13.04
CA SER A 154 20.04 6.20 11.79
C SER A 154 19.99 7.68 11.43
N GLY A 155 19.08 8.46 12.02
CA GLY A 155 18.82 9.84 11.64
C GLY A 155 18.17 10.00 10.26
N CYS A 156 17.64 8.92 9.68
CA CYS A 156 16.96 8.97 8.38
C CYS A 156 15.58 9.62 8.50
N ASP A 157 15.14 10.27 7.42
CA ASP A 157 13.82 10.90 7.33
C ASP A 157 12.71 9.89 7.11
N CYS A 158 13.05 8.73 6.53
CA CYS A 158 12.15 7.60 6.40
C CYS A 158 12.90 6.27 6.49
N GLY A 159 12.14 5.20 6.61
CA GLY A 159 12.63 3.83 6.46
C GLY A 159 11.63 2.99 5.71
N GLY A 160 12.10 1.95 5.03
CA GLY A 160 11.27 0.98 4.35
C GLY A 160 11.64 -0.45 4.72
N MET A 161 10.65 -1.25 5.10
CA MET A 161 10.88 -2.68 5.25
C MET A 161 11.08 -3.32 3.87
N VAL A 162 12.11 -4.15 3.77
CA VAL A 162 12.48 -4.82 2.53
C VAL A 162 12.71 -6.31 2.77
N VAL A 163 12.47 -7.09 1.73
CA VAL A 163 12.82 -8.51 1.68
C VAL A 163 13.80 -8.76 0.55
N ARG A 164 14.68 -9.74 0.70
CA ARG A 164 15.51 -10.16 -0.43
C ARG A 164 14.63 -10.78 -1.51
N LYS A 165 14.89 -10.39 -2.76
CA LYS A 165 14.24 -11.02 -3.90
C LYS A 165 14.52 -12.52 -3.90
N ALA A 166 13.48 -13.32 -4.07
CA ALA A 166 13.60 -14.77 -4.19
C ALA A 166 14.07 -15.19 -5.58
N ASP A 167 13.78 -14.37 -6.59
CA ASP A 167 14.13 -14.59 -8.00
C ASP A 167 14.48 -13.24 -8.66
N PRO A 168 15.47 -13.17 -9.56
CA PRO A 168 15.79 -11.93 -10.28
C PRO A 168 14.59 -11.28 -10.96
N ASN A 169 13.67 -12.09 -11.50
CA ASN A 169 12.48 -11.63 -12.22
C ASN A 169 11.26 -11.38 -11.32
N GLU A 170 11.43 -11.43 -10.00
CA GLU A 170 10.33 -11.15 -9.08
C GLU A 170 9.77 -9.74 -9.29
N ARG A 171 8.45 -9.66 -9.42
CA ARG A 171 7.71 -8.42 -9.72
C ARG A 171 7.48 -7.60 -8.44
N VAL A 172 8.54 -6.99 -7.95
CA VAL A 172 8.56 -6.13 -6.77
C VAL A 172 9.44 -4.92 -7.05
N GLY A 173 9.02 -3.74 -6.58
CA GLY A 173 9.86 -2.53 -6.62
C GLY A 173 11.07 -2.72 -5.72
N VAL A 174 12.20 -2.17 -6.12
CA VAL A 174 13.48 -2.33 -5.42
C VAL A 174 13.96 -1.00 -4.85
N LEU A 175 14.17 -0.95 -3.55
CA LEU A 175 14.77 0.20 -2.89
C LEU A 175 16.26 0.28 -3.25
N CYS A 176 16.70 1.40 -3.76
CA CYS A 176 18.06 1.68 -4.18
C CYS A 176 18.43 3.14 -3.92
N THR A 177 19.59 3.56 -4.41
CA THR A 177 20.03 4.95 -4.38
C THR A 177 20.21 5.44 -5.82
N GLU A 178 19.62 6.57 -6.14
CA GLU A 178 19.77 7.27 -7.42
C GLU A 178 20.25 8.69 -7.16
N ASP A 179 21.40 9.06 -7.74
CA ASP A 179 22.04 10.37 -7.53
C ASP A 179 22.22 10.75 -6.05
N GLY A 180 22.49 9.76 -5.20
CA GLY A 180 22.70 9.95 -3.77
C GLY A 180 21.43 10.09 -2.94
N LYS A 181 20.25 9.95 -3.56
CA LYS A 181 18.93 9.96 -2.90
C LYS A 181 18.29 8.57 -2.88
N PRO A 182 17.42 8.30 -1.90
CA PRO A 182 16.64 7.07 -1.91
C PRO A 182 15.70 7.06 -3.11
N SER A 183 15.65 5.94 -3.80
CA SER A 183 14.77 5.71 -4.95
C SER A 183 14.19 4.30 -4.89
N ILE A 184 13.05 4.10 -5.51
CA ILE A 184 12.47 2.78 -5.71
C ILE A 184 12.26 2.61 -7.21
N VAL A 185 12.97 1.66 -7.78
CA VAL A 185 12.82 1.28 -9.19
C VAL A 185 11.78 0.18 -9.28
N GLU A 186 10.70 0.44 -9.99
CA GLU A 186 9.66 -0.55 -10.21
C GLU A 186 10.13 -1.66 -11.17
N TYR A 187 9.59 -2.87 -10.99
CA TYR A 187 10.02 -4.05 -11.75
C TYR A 187 9.88 -3.88 -13.28
N TYR A 188 8.94 -3.07 -13.75
CA TYR A 188 8.73 -2.80 -15.19
C TYR A 188 9.67 -1.71 -15.74
N GLU A 189 10.40 -1.01 -14.88
CA GLU A 189 11.43 -0.02 -15.25
C GLU A 189 12.82 -0.65 -15.28
N MET A 190 12.99 -1.83 -14.67
CA MET A 190 14.28 -2.52 -14.62
C MET A 190 14.62 -3.15 -15.98
N THR A 191 15.80 -2.85 -16.49
CA THR A 191 16.36 -3.51 -17.68
C THR A 191 16.85 -4.93 -17.36
N ASP A 192 16.99 -5.77 -18.39
CA ASP A 192 17.53 -7.13 -18.23
C ASP A 192 18.91 -7.13 -17.58
N ASP A 193 19.76 -6.15 -17.89
CA ASP A 193 21.08 -5.99 -17.26
C ASP A 193 20.95 -5.67 -15.77
N MET A 194 20.05 -4.76 -15.38
CA MET A 194 19.82 -4.43 -13.97
C MET A 194 19.31 -5.63 -13.18
N ILE A 195 18.38 -6.39 -13.75
CA ILE A 195 17.77 -7.56 -13.10
C ILE A 195 18.84 -8.60 -12.71
N HIS A 196 19.87 -8.79 -13.52
CA HIS A 196 20.90 -9.81 -13.34
C HIS A 196 22.23 -9.28 -12.80
N LEU A 197 22.36 -7.96 -12.59
CA LEU A 197 23.58 -7.35 -12.07
C LEU A 197 23.88 -7.85 -10.65
N LYS A 198 25.12 -8.26 -10.44
CA LYS A 198 25.59 -8.83 -9.17
C LYS A 198 26.72 -8.01 -8.58
N ASP A 199 26.80 -8.01 -7.26
CA ASP A 199 27.95 -7.49 -6.52
C ASP A 199 29.16 -8.44 -6.60
N GLU A 200 30.27 -8.03 -6.00
CA GLU A 200 31.51 -8.83 -5.94
C GLU A 200 31.37 -10.16 -5.20
N ASN A 201 30.33 -10.31 -4.38
CA ASN A 201 30.01 -11.53 -3.63
C ASN A 201 29.03 -12.44 -4.37
N GLY A 202 28.57 -12.03 -5.57
CA GLY A 202 27.63 -12.78 -6.39
C GLY A 202 26.15 -12.61 -6.02
N ASN A 203 25.82 -11.69 -5.11
CA ASN A 203 24.44 -11.35 -4.77
C ASN A 203 23.86 -10.38 -5.81
N LEU A 204 22.55 -10.41 -6.01
CA LEU A 204 21.89 -9.42 -6.85
C LEU A 204 22.13 -8.02 -6.27
N LEU A 205 22.51 -7.06 -7.10
CA LEU A 205 22.71 -5.68 -6.67
C LEU A 205 21.38 -5.00 -6.36
N TYR A 206 20.37 -5.21 -7.22
CA TYR A 206 19.00 -4.74 -7.03
C TYR A 206 18.18 -5.82 -6.30
N ASN A 207 18.40 -5.96 -5.00
CA ASN A 207 17.91 -7.11 -4.20
C ASN A 207 16.86 -6.73 -3.15
N PHE A 208 16.79 -5.48 -2.71
CA PHE A 208 15.90 -5.05 -1.63
C PHE A 208 14.49 -4.76 -2.13
N GLY A 209 13.68 -5.82 -2.26
CA GLY A 209 12.27 -5.72 -2.63
C GLY A 209 11.44 -5.04 -1.55
N VAL A 210 10.74 -3.95 -1.88
CA VAL A 210 9.89 -3.23 -0.93
C VAL A 210 8.56 -3.95 -0.70
N ILE A 211 8.11 -4.00 0.55
CA ILE A 211 6.87 -4.68 0.95
C ILE A 211 5.74 -3.72 1.35
N LEU A 212 5.89 -2.46 0.98
CA LEU A 212 4.96 -1.37 1.30
C LEU A 212 4.66 -1.28 2.81
N ASN A 213 5.72 -1.19 3.60
CA ASN A 213 5.68 -0.88 5.03
C ASN A 213 6.79 0.16 5.28
N TYR A 214 6.39 1.41 5.38
CA TYR A 214 7.28 2.56 5.50
C TYR A 214 7.04 3.31 6.79
N LEU A 215 8.10 3.84 7.37
CA LEU A 215 8.06 4.79 8.47
C LEU A 215 8.54 6.16 7.96
N PHE A 216 7.75 7.19 8.18
CA PHE A 216 8.04 8.55 7.72
C PHE A 216 8.03 9.55 8.87
N ARG A 217 8.94 10.51 8.85
CA ARG A 217 8.86 11.68 9.73
C ARG A 217 7.73 12.61 9.29
N VAL A 218 6.91 13.02 10.25
CA VAL A 218 5.73 13.86 9.99
C VAL A 218 6.10 15.23 9.43
N ASP A 219 7.15 15.88 9.95
CA ASP A 219 7.61 17.17 9.45
C ASP A 219 8.05 17.12 7.98
N LYS A 220 8.66 16.01 7.56
CA LYS A 220 9.04 15.78 6.16
C LYS A 220 7.83 15.49 5.27
N LEU A 221 6.87 14.72 5.76
CA LEU A 221 5.59 14.51 5.07
C LEU A 221 4.84 15.82 4.86
N MET A 222 4.80 16.68 5.85
CA MET A 222 4.18 18.02 5.74
C MET A 222 4.86 18.86 4.66
N ALA A 223 6.19 18.85 4.60
CA ALA A 223 6.95 19.57 3.57
C ALA A 223 6.72 18.99 2.15
N ILE A 224 6.44 17.68 2.03
CA ILE A 224 6.08 17.04 0.77
C ILE A 224 4.63 17.38 0.38
N ALA A 225 3.71 17.42 1.34
CA ALA A 225 2.30 17.73 1.08
C ALA A 225 2.08 19.11 0.47
N GLU A 226 3.01 20.05 0.69
CA GLU A 226 3.04 21.36 0.05
C GLU A 226 3.49 21.32 -1.42
N LYS A 227 4.02 20.19 -1.87
CA LYS A 227 4.51 19.96 -3.23
C LYS A 227 3.62 18.96 -3.95
N SER A 228 3.51 19.09 -5.28
CA SER A 228 2.84 18.08 -6.10
C SER A 228 3.75 16.87 -6.28
N LEU A 229 3.23 15.67 -6.02
CA LEU A 229 3.88 14.43 -6.40
C LEU A 229 3.91 14.27 -7.93
N PRO A 230 4.89 13.56 -8.49
CA PRO A 230 4.87 13.16 -9.89
C PRO A 230 3.59 12.43 -10.24
N LEU A 231 3.10 12.65 -11.46
CA LEU A 231 1.90 12.03 -11.97
C LEU A 231 2.28 10.92 -12.95
N HIS A 232 1.95 9.69 -12.59
CA HIS A 232 2.15 8.53 -13.45
C HIS A 232 0.92 8.32 -14.32
N VAL A 233 1.14 8.18 -15.64
CA VAL A 233 0.09 7.96 -16.61
C VAL A 233 0.05 6.47 -16.96
N VAL A 234 -1.09 5.83 -16.75
CA VAL A 234 -1.27 4.40 -17.02
C VAL A 234 -2.42 4.17 -17.97
N GLU A 235 -2.20 3.34 -18.98
CA GLU A 235 -3.24 2.90 -19.90
C GLU A 235 -4.12 1.83 -19.26
N LYS A 236 -5.43 2.04 -19.32
CA LYS A 236 -6.42 1.12 -18.72
C LYS A 236 -7.63 0.92 -19.64
N LYS A 237 -8.32 -0.20 -19.43
CA LYS A 237 -9.66 -0.41 -19.96
C LYS A 237 -10.65 0.33 -19.08
N VAL A 238 -11.26 1.38 -19.60
CA VAL A 238 -12.20 2.21 -18.88
C VAL A 238 -13.56 2.16 -19.56
N PRO A 239 -14.58 1.55 -18.94
CA PRO A 239 -15.95 1.66 -19.40
C PRO A 239 -16.39 3.12 -19.41
N TYR A 240 -17.18 3.53 -20.42
CA TYR A 240 -17.65 4.89 -20.53
C TYR A 240 -19.00 4.96 -21.25
N ILE A 241 -19.67 6.08 -21.11
CA ILE A 241 -20.88 6.44 -21.87
C ILE A 241 -20.53 7.50 -22.88
N ASP A 242 -20.97 7.31 -24.13
CA ASP A 242 -20.79 8.29 -25.19
C ASP A 242 -21.86 9.41 -25.16
N GLU A 243 -21.73 10.36 -26.07
CA GLU A 243 -22.63 11.53 -26.19
C GLU A 243 -24.09 11.13 -26.48
N ASN A 244 -24.33 9.93 -26.99
CA ASN A 244 -25.67 9.40 -27.27
C ASN A 244 -26.24 8.60 -26.09
N GLY A 245 -25.50 8.47 -24.99
CA GLY A 245 -25.89 7.68 -23.81
C GLY A 245 -25.62 6.18 -23.98
N THR A 246 -24.83 5.76 -24.97
CA THR A 246 -24.48 4.35 -25.19
C THR A 246 -23.33 3.94 -24.28
N GLU A 247 -23.49 2.86 -23.54
CA GLU A 247 -22.44 2.27 -22.70
C GLU A 247 -21.44 1.47 -23.56
N HIS A 248 -20.14 1.75 -23.36
CA HIS A 248 -19.04 1.06 -24.01
C HIS A 248 -18.21 0.31 -22.96
N LYS A 249 -17.90 -0.96 -23.22
CA LYS A 249 -17.04 -1.82 -22.38
C LYS A 249 -15.83 -2.31 -23.21
N PRO A 250 -14.75 -1.55 -23.26
CA PRO A 250 -13.59 -1.86 -24.10
C PRO A 250 -12.90 -3.18 -23.70
N GLU A 251 -12.52 -3.96 -24.70
CA GLU A 251 -11.75 -5.19 -24.54
C GLU A 251 -10.23 -4.93 -24.43
N THR A 252 -9.78 -3.78 -24.94
CA THR A 252 -8.38 -3.31 -24.90
C THR A 252 -8.28 -1.98 -24.15
N PRO A 253 -7.09 -1.55 -23.69
CA PRO A 253 -6.89 -0.21 -23.15
C PRO A 253 -7.40 0.86 -24.12
N ASN A 254 -8.11 1.84 -23.58
CA ASN A 254 -8.78 2.91 -24.35
C ASN A 254 -8.64 4.29 -23.70
N ALA A 255 -8.00 4.35 -22.54
CA ALA A 255 -7.95 5.57 -21.75
C ALA A 255 -6.72 5.62 -20.84
N TYR A 256 -6.36 6.84 -20.48
CA TYR A 256 -5.35 7.12 -19.47
C TYR A 256 -6.00 7.33 -18.09
N LYS A 257 -5.38 6.73 -17.07
CA LYS A 257 -5.58 7.04 -15.66
C LYS A 257 -4.34 7.69 -15.09
N PHE A 258 -4.54 8.50 -14.08
CA PHE A 258 -3.48 9.27 -13.44
C PHE A 258 -3.32 8.79 -12.01
N GLU A 259 -2.10 8.42 -11.65
CA GLU A 259 -1.79 7.86 -10.34
C GLU A 259 -0.56 8.57 -9.75
N THR A 260 -0.58 8.83 -8.45
CA THR A 260 0.59 9.19 -7.65
C THR A 260 1.01 8.00 -6.81
N LEU A 261 2.29 7.82 -6.57
CA LEU A 261 2.80 6.63 -5.90
C LEU A 261 3.52 6.99 -4.60
N ILE A 262 3.39 6.15 -3.59
CA ILE A 262 4.09 6.32 -2.30
C ILE A 262 5.60 6.26 -2.47
N LEU A 263 6.10 5.58 -3.48
CA LEU A 263 7.53 5.54 -3.80
C LEU A 263 8.09 6.92 -4.15
N ASP A 264 7.29 7.79 -4.78
CA ASP A 264 7.69 9.17 -5.04
C ASP A 264 7.91 9.97 -3.75
N MET A 265 7.17 9.64 -2.69
CA MET A 265 7.39 10.25 -1.37
C MET A 265 8.74 9.82 -0.79
N VAL A 266 9.15 8.56 -1.00
CA VAL A 266 10.48 8.07 -0.58
C VAL A 266 11.57 8.81 -1.35
N TYR A 267 11.42 8.99 -2.66
CA TYR A 267 12.35 9.76 -3.50
C TYR A 267 12.49 11.23 -3.06
N MET A 268 11.43 11.83 -2.52
CA MET A 268 11.43 13.21 -2.04
C MET A 268 12.05 13.38 -0.64
N MET A 269 12.39 12.29 0.05
CA MET A 269 13.17 12.33 1.30
C MET A 269 14.65 12.56 1.02
N ASP A 270 15.38 13.09 2.00
CA ASP A 270 16.82 13.27 1.86
C ASP A 270 17.57 11.94 1.98
N ASN A 271 17.03 11.02 2.79
CA ASN A 271 17.60 9.70 3.04
C ASN A 271 16.53 8.70 3.48
N SER A 272 16.83 7.40 3.32
CA SER A 272 15.94 6.30 3.72
C SER A 272 16.76 5.11 4.22
N LEU A 273 16.29 4.48 5.29
CA LEU A 273 16.88 3.26 5.82
C LEU A 273 16.17 2.02 5.22
N PRO A 274 16.83 1.18 4.43
CA PRO A 274 16.33 -0.15 4.13
C PRO A 274 16.46 -1.04 5.37
N PHE A 275 15.35 -1.57 5.85
CA PHE A 275 15.31 -2.49 6.99
C PHE A 275 14.92 -3.88 6.50
N GLU A 276 15.91 -4.78 6.42
CA GLU A 276 15.69 -6.15 5.93
C GLU A 276 14.92 -6.96 6.97
N VAL A 277 13.85 -7.62 6.51
CA VAL A 277 13.01 -8.51 7.32
C VAL A 277 12.99 -9.93 6.75
N ASP A 278 12.66 -10.90 7.60
CA ASP A 278 12.55 -12.30 7.21
C ASP A 278 11.31 -12.50 6.33
N ARG A 279 11.55 -12.82 5.06
CA ARG A 279 10.50 -12.99 4.06
C ARG A 279 9.42 -13.98 4.48
N GLU A 280 9.80 -15.13 5.05
CA GLU A 280 8.86 -16.18 5.42
C GLU A 280 7.96 -15.77 6.60
N LYS A 281 8.41 -14.83 7.41
CA LYS A 281 7.69 -14.36 8.60
C LYS A 281 6.92 -13.07 8.41
N GLU A 282 7.30 -12.24 7.43
CA GLU A 282 6.77 -10.88 7.32
C GLU A 282 6.21 -10.51 5.95
N PHE A 283 6.28 -11.44 4.97
CA PHE A 283 5.78 -11.15 3.62
C PHE A 283 4.88 -12.25 3.09
N ALA A 284 3.57 -12.03 3.12
CA ALA A 284 2.55 -12.91 2.55
C ALA A 284 1.40 -12.07 1.96
N PRO A 285 1.60 -11.44 0.80
CA PRO A 285 0.57 -10.64 0.18
C PRO A 285 -0.59 -11.51 -0.33
N VAL A 286 -1.82 -11.06 -0.08
CA VAL A 286 -3.05 -11.71 -0.54
C VAL A 286 -3.74 -10.80 -1.55
N LYS A 287 -3.40 -10.95 -2.84
CA LYS A 287 -3.93 -10.12 -3.94
C LYS A 287 -4.92 -10.86 -4.83
N ASN A 288 -4.78 -12.17 -4.94
CA ASN A 288 -5.54 -12.99 -5.87
C ASN A 288 -6.28 -14.12 -5.16
N ALA A 289 -7.41 -14.53 -5.73
CA ALA A 289 -8.14 -15.71 -5.26
C ALA A 289 -7.41 -17.03 -5.58
N THR A 290 -6.64 -17.06 -6.68
CA THR A 290 -5.88 -18.21 -7.17
C THR A 290 -4.60 -17.75 -7.87
N GLY A 291 -3.57 -18.59 -7.92
CA GLY A 291 -2.29 -18.28 -8.59
C GLY A 291 -1.28 -17.59 -7.67
N THR A 292 -0.41 -16.77 -8.24
CA THR A 292 0.58 -16.00 -7.51
C THR A 292 -0.10 -15.01 -6.54
N ASP A 293 0.47 -14.79 -5.37
CA ASP A 293 -0.06 -13.93 -4.29
C ASP A 293 -1.48 -14.32 -3.86
N CYS A 294 -1.80 -15.62 -3.87
CA CYS A 294 -3.05 -16.12 -3.34
C CYS A 294 -2.84 -16.82 -1.99
N LEU A 295 -3.93 -16.92 -1.23
CA LEU A 295 -3.94 -17.52 0.10
C LEU A 295 -3.35 -18.94 0.14
N LEU A 296 -3.55 -19.74 -0.92
CA LEU A 296 -3.07 -21.12 -0.98
C LEU A 296 -1.55 -21.24 -1.13
N TYR A 297 -0.89 -20.23 -1.71
CA TYR A 297 0.55 -20.21 -1.93
C TYR A 297 1.31 -19.42 -0.86
N THR A 298 0.66 -18.46 -0.21
CA THR A 298 1.29 -17.57 0.80
C THR A 298 1.09 -18.05 2.23
N SER A 299 0.12 -18.94 2.48
CA SER A 299 -0.08 -19.53 3.79
C SER A 299 0.82 -20.76 3.95
N PRO A 300 1.78 -20.79 4.92
CA PRO A 300 2.58 -21.98 5.16
C PRO A 300 1.67 -23.15 5.52
N SER A 301 1.65 -24.17 4.68
CA SER A 301 0.88 -25.40 4.93
C SER A 301 1.44 -26.09 6.17
N PRO A 302 0.60 -26.58 7.10
CA PRO A 302 1.07 -27.42 8.20
C PRO A 302 1.78 -28.69 7.75
N ARG A 303 1.67 -29.06 6.45
CA ARG A 303 2.37 -30.21 5.87
C ARG A 303 3.82 -29.91 5.52
N ASP A 304 4.16 -28.66 5.19
CA ASP A 304 5.53 -28.29 4.80
C ASP A 304 6.51 -28.27 5.97
N LYS A 305 6.02 -28.19 7.21
CA LYS A 305 6.83 -28.30 8.45
C LYS A 305 7.22 -29.73 8.85
N ARG A 306 6.80 -30.77 8.12
CA ARG A 306 7.12 -32.16 8.43
C ARG A 306 8.19 -32.79 7.54
N GLN A 307 8.79 -32.01 6.63
CA GLN A 307 9.83 -32.49 5.71
C GLN A 307 11.16 -31.73 5.82
N SER A 308 11.40 -31.04 6.94
CA SER A 308 12.72 -30.48 7.26
C SER A 308 13.23 -31.06 8.56
#